data_37fb58bcf759c2871c065e4c69b63735
#
_entry.id   37fb58bcf759c2871c065e4c69b63735
#
_cell.length_a   1.000
_cell.length_b   1.000
_cell.length_c   1.000
_cell.angle_alpha   90.00
_cell.angle_beta   90.00
_cell.angle_gamma   90.00
#
_symmetry.space_group_name_H-M   'P 1'
#
loop_
_entity.id
_entity.type
_entity.pdbx_description
1 polymer ?
#
loop_
_entity_poly.entity_id
_entity_poly.type
_entity_poly.pdbx_seq_one_letter_code
_entity_poly.pdbx_strand_id
1 'polypeptide(L)'
;DSIIGAISSTHYTESNQRPENIAFRRVLNEVNKDAVPDMASIAAWDAMGLVYSTVKSLGPKFTGDQAIDFMKAQTINSPRGPVKFDPKERDIIQNVYVREVKKVDGKLINVDISTTENVRDPWKDNNPNAK
;
A
#
# COMPACT_ATOMS: atom_id res chain seq x y z
N ASP A 1 20.24 -18.49 7.07
CA ASP A 1 20.49 -17.27 7.86
C ASP A 1 21.43 -16.25 7.18
N SER A 2 21.86 -16.51 5.91
CA SER A 2 22.82 -15.66 5.16
C SER A 2 22.33 -14.27 4.81
N ILE A 3 21.01 -14.00 4.89
CA ILE A 3 20.40 -12.71 4.56
C ILE A 3 20.03 -11.87 5.80
N ILE A 4 20.33 -12.35 7.02
CA ILE A 4 20.09 -11.56 8.25
C ILE A 4 20.92 -10.28 8.16
N GLY A 5 20.30 -9.14 8.46
CA GLY A 5 20.90 -7.81 8.36
C GLY A 5 20.79 -7.18 6.96
N ALA A 6 20.24 -7.89 5.97
CA ALA A 6 20.01 -7.28 4.65
C ALA A 6 19.00 -6.13 4.76
N ILE A 7 19.35 -5.01 4.13
CA ILE A 7 18.52 -3.79 4.09
C ILE A 7 17.82 -3.69 2.75
N SER A 8 16.54 -3.32 2.79
CA SER A 8 15.74 -3.04 1.60
C SER A 8 14.81 -1.85 1.83
N SER A 9 14.28 -1.28 0.75
CA SER A 9 13.28 -0.22 0.80
C SER A 9 12.03 -0.62 0.02
N THR A 10 10.86 -0.30 0.57
CA THR A 10 9.57 -0.65 -0.05
C THR A 10 8.43 0.16 0.56
N HIS A 11 7.26 0.07 -0.04
CA HIS A 11 6.03 0.69 0.46
C HIS A 11 5.16 -0.24 1.33
N TYR A 12 5.57 -1.48 1.56
CA TYR A 12 4.84 -2.43 2.39
C TYR A 12 5.77 -3.39 3.11
N THR A 13 5.52 -3.61 4.39
CA THR A 13 6.21 -4.60 5.21
C THR A 13 5.17 -5.51 5.86
N GLU A 14 5.29 -6.80 5.58
CA GLU A 14 4.33 -7.82 6.00
C GLU A 14 4.22 -7.97 7.52
N SER A 15 5.30 -7.68 8.23
CA SER A 15 5.38 -7.81 9.70
C SER A 15 4.80 -6.62 10.48
N ASN A 16 4.42 -5.52 9.79
CA ASN A 16 3.90 -4.35 10.49
C ASN A 16 2.62 -4.68 11.29
N GLN A 17 2.47 -4.05 12.45
CA GLN A 17 1.40 -4.33 13.42
C GLN A 17 0.21 -3.37 13.33
N ARG A 18 0.02 -2.70 12.18
CA ARG A 18 -1.16 -1.87 11.96
C ARG A 18 -2.44 -2.72 11.99
N PRO A 19 -3.54 -2.23 12.60
CA PRO A 19 -4.80 -2.96 12.64
C PRO A 19 -5.31 -3.38 11.24
N GLU A 20 -5.12 -2.50 10.24
CA GLU A 20 -5.48 -2.75 8.85
C GLU A 20 -4.69 -3.92 8.26
N ASN A 21 -3.39 -4.02 8.59
CA ASN A 21 -2.55 -5.12 8.13
C ASN A 21 -2.92 -6.45 8.82
N ILE A 22 -3.22 -6.41 10.09
CA ILE A 22 -3.68 -7.60 10.83
C ILE A 22 -4.98 -8.13 10.22
N ALA A 23 -5.93 -7.23 9.92
CA ALA A 23 -7.20 -7.59 9.28
C ALA A 23 -6.98 -8.17 7.86
N PHE A 24 -6.15 -7.51 7.05
CA PHE A 24 -5.79 -7.98 5.71
C PHE A 24 -5.17 -9.38 5.73
N ARG A 25 -4.16 -9.60 6.57
CA ARG A 25 -3.48 -10.89 6.71
C ARG A 25 -4.43 -12.00 7.13
N ARG A 26 -5.37 -11.70 8.03
CA ARG A 26 -6.40 -12.66 8.43
C ARG A 26 -7.25 -13.10 7.24
N VAL A 27 -7.79 -12.16 6.47
CA VAL A 27 -8.61 -12.46 5.29
C VAL A 27 -7.81 -13.20 4.22
N LEU A 28 -6.56 -12.79 3.98
CA LEU A 28 -5.69 -13.48 3.04
C LEU A 28 -5.48 -14.96 3.43
N ASN A 29 -5.23 -15.23 4.71
CA ASN A 29 -5.05 -16.58 5.24
C ASN A 29 -6.34 -17.43 5.23
N GLU A 30 -7.51 -16.80 5.31
CA GLU A 30 -8.81 -17.51 5.15
C GLU A 30 -8.97 -18.02 3.70
N VAL A 31 -8.51 -17.26 2.73
CA VAL A 31 -8.59 -17.61 1.30
C VAL A 31 -7.46 -18.57 0.89
N ASN A 32 -6.26 -18.35 1.39
CA ASN A 32 -5.09 -19.17 1.12
C ASN A 32 -4.16 -19.19 2.34
N LYS A 33 -4.13 -20.32 3.05
CA LYS A 33 -3.37 -20.50 4.30
C LYS A 33 -1.85 -20.33 4.13
N ASP A 34 -1.34 -20.59 2.93
CA ASP A 34 0.08 -20.52 2.62
C ASP A 34 0.48 -19.19 1.97
N ALA A 35 -0.46 -18.26 1.82
CA ALA A 35 -0.20 -16.98 1.20
C ALA A 35 0.69 -16.11 2.09
N VAL A 36 1.79 -15.63 1.50
CA VAL A 36 2.64 -14.61 2.09
C VAL A 36 2.21 -13.25 1.54
N PRO A 37 1.81 -12.31 2.41
CA PRO A 37 1.46 -10.96 1.95
C PRO A 37 2.63 -10.29 1.22
N ASP A 38 2.34 -9.73 0.06
CA ASP A 38 3.31 -9.05 -0.78
C ASP A 38 2.77 -7.73 -1.33
N MET A 39 3.58 -7.05 -2.14
CA MET A 39 3.22 -5.76 -2.74
C MET A 39 2.04 -5.89 -3.72
N ALA A 40 1.90 -7.00 -4.42
CA ALA A 40 0.82 -7.20 -5.38
C ALA A 40 -0.51 -7.46 -4.68
N SER A 41 -0.53 -8.32 -3.68
CA SER A 41 -1.72 -8.63 -2.89
C SER A 41 -2.26 -7.40 -2.15
N ILE A 42 -1.37 -6.54 -1.61
CA ILE A 42 -1.79 -5.30 -0.97
C ILE A 42 -2.32 -4.27 -1.95
N ALA A 43 -1.72 -4.17 -3.15
CA ALA A 43 -2.22 -3.28 -4.19
C ALA A 43 -3.62 -3.70 -4.67
N ALA A 44 -3.86 -5.00 -4.83
CA ALA A 44 -5.17 -5.54 -5.18
C ALA A 44 -6.21 -5.27 -4.08
N TRP A 45 -5.85 -5.44 -2.81
CA TRP A 45 -6.70 -5.13 -1.67
C TRP A 45 -7.14 -3.66 -1.66
N ASP A 46 -6.19 -2.74 -1.80
CA ASP A 46 -6.45 -1.30 -1.83
C ASP A 46 -7.31 -0.91 -3.05
N ALA A 47 -6.99 -1.46 -4.23
CA ALA A 47 -7.73 -1.19 -5.46
C ALA A 47 -9.20 -1.64 -5.35
N MET A 48 -9.44 -2.85 -4.83
CA MET A 48 -10.80 -3.35 -4.65
C MET A 48 -11.56 -2.58 -3.57
N GLY A 49 -10.91 -2.19 -2.48
CA GLY A 49 -11.49 -1.31 -1.47
C GLY A 49 -11.94 0.03 -2.08
N LEU A 50 -11.12 0.60 -2.96
CA LEU A 50 -11.44 1.84 -3.68
C LEU A 50 -12.61 1.65 -4.65
N VAL A 51 -12.66 0.55 -5.38
CA VAL A 51 -13.80 0.20 -6.26
C VAL A 51 -15.09 0.08 -5.44
N TYR A 52 -15.08 -0.66 -4.34
CA TYR A 52 -16.26 -0.81 -3.48
C TYR A 52 -16.74 0.52 -2.91
N SER A 53 -15.83 1.39 -2.45
CA SER A 53 -16.21 2.70 -1.95
C SER A 53 -16.79 3.59 -3.04
N THR A 54 -16.27 3.50 -4.27
CA THR A 54 -16.78 4.22 -5.43
C THR A 54 -18.20 3.80 -5.76
N VAL A 55 -18.45 2.49 -5.92
CA VAL A 55 -19.79 1.97 -6.22
C VAL A 55 -20.79 2.31 -5.12
N LYS A 56 -20.36 2.20 -3.85
CA LYS A 56 -21.21 2.53 -2.70
C LYS A 56 -21.59 4.01 -2.66
N SER A 57 -20.68 4.90 -3.06
CA SER A 57 -20.89 6.35 -2.98
C SER A 57 -21.62 6.91 -4.20
N LEU A 58 -21.30 6.43 -5.40
CA LEU A 58 -21.88 6.93 -6.65
C LEU A 58 -23.14 6.17 -7.10
N GLY A 59 -23.42 5.01 -6.48
CA GLY A 59 -24.53 4.15 -6.87
C GLY A 59 -24.20 3.30 -8.11
N PRO A 60 -25.23 2.70 -8.76
CA PRO A 60 -25.02 1.73 -9.84
C PRO A 60 -24.76 2.36 -11.22
N LYS A 61 -24.86 3.68 -11.33
CA LYS A 61 -24.73 4.39 -12.62
C LYS A 61 -23.81 5.59 -12.46
N PHE A 62 -22.60 5.47 -12.98
CA PHE A 62 -21.62 6.58 -13.06
C PHE A 62 -20.76 6.44 -14.32
N THR A 63 -20.17 7.55 -14.75
CA THR A 63 -19.20 7.57 -15.85
C THR A 63 -17.79 7.27 -15.31
N GLY A 64 -16.86 6.94 -16.23
CA GLY A 64 -15.44 6.76 -15.87
C GLY A 64 -14.85 8.03 -15.22
N ASP A 65 -15.20 9.21 -15.73
CA ASP A 65 -14.73 10.49 -15.19
C ASP A 65 -15.21 10.71 -13.75
N GLN A 66 -16.49 10.43 -13.48
CA GLN A 66 -17.04 10.52 -12.12
C GLN A 66 -16.33 9.56 -11.16
N ALA A 67 -16.02 8.33 -11.61
CA ALA A 67 -15.28 7.38 -10.81
C ALA A 67 -13.86 7.88 -10.51
N ILE A 68 -13.13 8.38 -11.51
CA ILE A 68 -11.78 8.91 -11.35
C ILE A 68 -11.78 10.12 -10.43
N ASP A 69 -12.73 11.04 -10.58
CA ASP A 69 -12.84 12.24 -9.71
C ASP A 69 -13.12 11.85 -8.26
N PHE A 70 -13.96 10.87 -8.04
CA PHE A 70 -14.20 10.33 -6.71
C PHE A 70 -12.94 9.66 -6.14
N MET A 71 -12.32 8.75 -6.90
CA MET A 71 -11.17 7.96 -6.45
C MET A 71 -9.96 8.82 -6.07
N LYS A 72 -9.63 9.82 -6.90
CA LYS A 72 -8.47 10.70 -6.64
C LYS A 72 -8.63 11.58 -5.40
N ALA A 73 -9.87 11.79 -4.94
CA ALA A 73 -10.16 12.56 -3.73
C ALA A 73 -10.09 11.72 -2.44
N GLN A 74 -9.88 10.40 -2.54
CA GLN A 74 -9.89 9.52 -1.38
C GLN A 74 -8.55 9.50 -0.65
N THR A 75 -8.63 9.24 0.64
CA THR A 75 -7.51 8.77 1.46
C THR A 75 -7.85 7.37 1.94
N ILE A 76 -6.98 6.41 1.71
CA ILE A 76 -7.18 5.01 2.07
C ILE A 76 -6.35 4.71 3.32
N ASN A 77 -6.98 4.14 4.35
CA ASN A 77 -6.28 3.52 5.48
C ASN A 77 -5.86 2.10 5.05
N SER A 78 -4.76 2.04 4.31
CA SER A 78 -4.23 0.79 3.78
C SER A 78 -3.47 0.00 4.85
N PRO A 79 -3.40 -1.34 4.74
CA PRO A 79 -2.47 -2.17 5.51
C PRO A 79 -1.02 -1.70 5.47
N ARG A 80 -0.60 -1.01 4.38
CA ARG A 80 0.74 -0.43 4.23
C ARG A 80 0.89 0.99 4.82
N GLY A 81 -0.15 1.55 5.43
CA GLY A 81 -0.20 2.92 5.91
C GLY A 81 -1.14 3.79 5.08
N PRO A 82 -1.28 5.07 5.41
CA PRO A 82 -2.17 5.96 4.67
C PRO A 82 -1.70 6.12 3.22
N VAL A 83 -2.66 6.02 2.30
CA VAL A 83 -2.45 6.20 0.85
C VAL A 83 -3.34 7.33 0.37
N LYS A 84 -2.78 8.26 -0.38
CA LYS A 84 -3.49 9.35 -1.06
C LYS A 84 -3.17 9.32 -2.54
N PHE A 85 -3.89 10.13 -3.30
CA PHE A 85 -3.65 10.30 -4.72
C PHE A 85 -3.26 11.74 -5.02
N ASP A 86 -2.27 11.92 -5.89
CA ASP A 86 -1.97 13.24 -6.43
C ASP A 86 -3.14 13.67 -7.34
N PRO A 87 -3.78 14.82 -7.06
CA PRO A 87 -4.98 15.23 -7.80
C PRO A 87 -4.71 15.56 -9.27
N LYS A 88 -3.48 15.92 -9.61
CA LYS A 88 -3.06 16.28 -10.96
C LYS A 88 -2.53 15.08 -11.72
N GLU A 89 -1.55 14.39 -11.13
CA GLU A 89 -0.83 13.30 -11.76
C GLU A 89 -1.50 11.94 -11.55
N ARG A 90 -2.40 11.82 -10.56
CA ARG A 90 -3.12 10.59 -10.14
C ARG A 90 -2.19 9.51 -9.58
N ASP A 91 -0.96 9.86 -9.28
CA ASP A 91 -0.01 8.95 -8.66
C ASP A 91 -0.32 8.73 -7.18
N ILE A 92 0.15 7.62 -6.67
CA ILE A 92 0.05 7.30 -5.25
C ILE A 92 1.03 8.14 -4.44
N ILE A 93 0.52 8.76 -3.38
CA ILE A 93 1.31 9.36 -2.31
C ILE A 93 1.21 8.41 -1.12
N GLN A 94 2.34 7.85 -0.69
CA GLN A 94 2.38 6.79 0.32
C GLN A 94 3.65 6.83 1.16
N ASN A 95 3.67 6.09 2.25
CA ASN A 95 4.89 5.90 3.03
C ASN A 95 5.85 4.94 2.32
N VAL A 96 7.14 5.18 2.50
CA VAL A 96 8.23 4.28 2.11
C VAL A 96 8.99 3.88 3.37
N TYR A 97 9.20 2.59 3.53
CA TYR A 97 9.85 1.97 4.69
C TYR A 97 11.24 1.47 4.31
N VAL A 98 12.23 1.76 5.12
CA VAL A 98 13.50 1.03 5.12
C VAL A 98 13.35 -0.09 6.13
N ARG A 99 13.68 -1.30 5.72
CA ARG A 99 13.50 -2.51 6.52
C ARG A 99 14.75 -3.37 6.53
N GLU A 100 14.92 -4.11 7.61
CA GLU A 100 16.01 -5.03 7.84
C GLU A 100 15.48 -6.45 8.01
N VAL A 101 16.15 -7.43 7.44
CA VAL A 101 15.83 -8.84 7.67
C VAL A 101 16.31 -9.25 9.04
N LYS A 102 15.39 -9.68 9.89
CA LYS A 102 15.66 -10.20 11.25
C LYS A 102 15.14 -11.62 11.43
N LYS A 103 15.74 -12.35 12.36
CA LYS A 103 15.22 -13.64 12.80
C LYS A 103 14.41 -13.45 14.08
N VAL A 104 13.11 -13.69 13.99
CA VAL A 104 12.16 -13.59 15.10
C VAL A 104 11.41 -14.91 15.21
N ASP A 105 11.42 -15.52 16.38
CA ASP A 105 10.80 -16.83 16.64
C ASP A 105 11.15 -17.91 15.60
N GLY A 106 12.43 -17.93 15.21
CA GLY A 106 12.96 -18.88 14.23
C GLY A 106 12.65 -18.59 12.78
N LYS A 107 11.87 -17.54 12.47
CA LYS A 107 11.49 -17.13 11.11
C LYS A 107 12.25 -15.88 10.67
N LEU A 108 12.60 -15.83 9.39
CA LEU A 108 13.13 -14.61 8.78
C LEU A 108 11.96 -13.70 8.42
N ILE A 109 11.98 -12.48 8.93
CA ILE A 109 10.98 -11.46 8.65
C ILE A 109 11.64 -10.12 8.34
N ASN A 110 10.95 -9.27 7.58
CA ASN A 110 11.35 -7.88 7.42
C ASN A 110 10.80 -7.05 8.58
N VAL A 111 11.65 -6.21 9.15
CA VAL A 111 11.27 -5.29 10.24
C VAL A 111 11.58 -3.87 9.82
N ASP A 112 10.60 -2.96 9.92
CA ASP A 112 10.80 -1.55 9.61
C ASP A 112 11.80 -0.92 10.60
N ILE A 113 12.81 -0.25 10.06
CA ILE A 113 13.81 0.48 10.83
C ILE A 113 13.74 1.99 10.60
N SER A 114 13.10 2.42 9.51
CA SER A 114 12.85 3.84 9.22
C SER A 114 11.65 3.99 8.30
N THR A 115 10.98 5.14 8.40
CA THR A 115 9.82 5.50 7.57
C THR A 115 10.01 6.91 7.03
N THR A 116 9.79 7.05 5.72
CA THR A 116 9.62 8.35 5.06
C THR A 116 8.14 8.48 4.69
N GLU A 117 7.47 9.48 5.25
CA GLU A 117 6.03 9.64 5.07
C GLU A 117 5.69 10.48 3.84
N ASN A 118 4.51 10.20 3.25
CA ASN A 118 3.91 10.98 2.17
C ASN A 118 4.85 11.17 0.95
N VAL A 119 5.57 10.12 0.60
CA VAL A 119 6.48 10.15 -0.57
C VAL A 119 5.66 10.27 -1.84
N ARG A 120 5.99 11.27 -2.65
CA ARG A 120 5.51 11.50 -4.02
C ARG A 120 6.52 10.95 -5.03
N ASP A 121 6.15 10.94 -6.31
CA ASP A 121 7.10 10.63 -7.37
C ASP A 121 8.19 11.72 -7.45
N PRO A 122 9.42 11.44 -7.04
CA PRO A 122 10.49 12.46 -7.02
C PRO A 122 10.91 12.88 -8.42
N TRP A 123 10.69 12.04 -9.43
CA TRP A 123 11.01 12.40 -10.81
C TRP A 123 10.09 13.51 -11.31
N LYS A 124 8.78 13.41 -11.04
CA LYS A 124 7.79 14.42 -11.42
C LYS A 124 7.97 15.72 -10.64
N ASP A 125 8.30 15.64 -9.35
CA ASP A 125 8.61 16.83 -8.55
C ASP A 125 9.82 17.60 -9.10
N ASN A 126 10.82 16.89 -9.63
CA ASN A 126 12.01 17.51 -10.26
C ASN A 126 11.81 17.86 -11.76
N ASN A 127 10.75 17.39 -12.39
CA ASN A 127 10.45 17.61 -13.81
C ASN A 127 8.98 18.05 -14.01
N PRO A 128 8.57 19.23 -13.50
CA PRO A 128 7.17 19.64 -13.46
C PRO A 128 6.50 19.81 -14.83
N ASN A 129 7.28 19.86 -15.90
CA ASN A 129 6.82 19.96 -17.28
C ASN A 129 6.79 18.60 -18.02
N ALA A 130 7.19 17.52 -17.37
CA ALA A 130 7.08 16.19 -17.96
C ALA A 130 5.61 15.76 -18.05
N LYS A 131 5.21 15.24 -19.20
CA LYS A 131 3.87 14.70 -19.46
C LYS A 131 3.91 13.18 -19.46
#